data_3367733c9f567d1025095bb19ffaac76
#
_entry.id   3367733c9f567d1025095bb19ffaac76
#
_cell.length_a   1.000
_cell.length_b   1.000
_cell.length_c   1.000
_cell.angle_alpha   90.00
_cell.angle_beta   90.00
_cell.angle_gamma   90.00
#
_symmetry.space_group_name_H-M   'P 1'
#
loop_
_entity.id
_entity.type
_entity.pdbx_description
1 polymer ?
#
loop_
_entity_poly.entity_id
_entity_poly.type
_entity_poly.pdbx_seq_one_letter_code
_entity_poly.pdbx_strand_id
1 'polypeptide(L)'
;MTKIRVVIADDHAILREGVRALLAITDDIEVVGQAADGREAVDACKRLDPDVVLMDIAMPGLGGIEAALEIRKEGLRSRVLILSQYEDREYVRRLLKAGVSGYILKKSAGSELVGAIRAVHRGGLVLDPEVARAAVEEASPSPGGGDPYETLTDREKQVFRLVAEGRSNKEAAEELGISVKTAMSHREHVMQKLDLHNRTELVKHALKLGVIKI
;
A
#
# COMPACT_ATOMS: atom_id res chain seq x y z
N MET A 1 2.19 -26.58 -23.23
CA MET A 1 1.91 -25.15 -22.90
C MET A 1 2.89 -24.72 -21.84
N THR A 2 3.45 -23.53 -21.94
CA THR A 2 4.32 -22.97 -20.88
C THR A 2 3.46 -22.63 -19.67
N LYS A 3 3.89 -23.10 -18.48
CA LYS A 3 3.19 -22.80 -17.22
C LYS A 3 3.41 -21.35 -16.81
N ILE A 4 2.43 -20.75 -16.14
CA ILE A 4 2.53 -19.42 -15.53
C ILE A 4 3.46 -19.56 -14.32
N ARG A 5 4.57 -18.83 -14.32
CA ARG A 5 5.60 -18.89 -13.28
C ARG A 5 5.27 -17.89 -12.18
N VAL A 6 5.11 -18.37 -10.95
CA VAL A 6 4.66 -17.57 -9.82
C VAL A 6 5.69 -17.58 -8.69
N VAL A 7 5.97 -16.41 -8.12
CA VAL A 7 6.65 -16.25 -6.82
C VAL A 7 5.62 -15.86 -5.77
N ILE A 8 5.73 -16.44 -4.56
CA ILE A 8 4.86 -16.13 -3.41
C ILE A 8 5.70 -15.38 -2.38
N ALA A 9 5.32 -14.15 -2.04
CA ALA A 9 5.96 -13.30 -1.04
C ALA A 9 4.97 -12.98 0.10
N ASP A 10 5.20 -13.55 1.27
CA ASP A 10 4.40 -13.39 2.48
C ASP A 10 5.28 -13.77 3.68
N ASP A 11 5.21 -13.08 4.80
CA ASP A 11 6.01 -13.41 5.99
C ASP A 11 5.44 -14.61 6.78
N HIS A 12 4.18 -14.99 6.54
CA HIS A 12 3.51 -16.12 7.17
C HIS A 12 3.80 -17.44 6.44
N ALA A 13 4.71 -18.26 6.96
CA ALA A 13 5.11 -19.54 6.35
C ALA A 13 3.92 -20.49 6.06
N ILE A 14 2.96 -20.56 6.97
CA ILE A 14 1.76 -21.44 6.80
C ILE A 14 0.93 -20.96 5.60
N LEU A 15 0.78 -19.65 5.40
CA LEU A 15 0.04 -19.13 4.27
C LEU A 15 0.76 -19.41 2.95
N ARG A 16 2.09 -19.18 2.90
CA ARG A 16 2.89 -19.53 1.71
C ARG A 16 2.72 -20.98 1.31
N GLU A 17 2.82 -21.90 2.28
CA GLU A 17 2.64 -23.33 2.01
C GLU A 17 1.21 -23.67 1.59
N GLY A 18 0.20 -23.05 2.19
CA GLY A 18 -1.21 -23.22 1.79
C GLY A 18 -1.46 -22.74 0.36
N VAL A 19 -0.96 -21.56 0.01
CA VAL A 19 -1.06 -21.03 -1.37
C VAL A 19 -0.28 -21.93 -2.35
N ARG A 20 0.92 -22.38 -2.00
CA ARG A 20 1.70 -23.29 -2.81
C ARG A 20 0.95 -24.59 -3.07
N ALA A 21 0.33 -25.20 -2.04
CA ALA A 21 -0.46 -26.41 -2.17
C ALA A 21 -1.69 -26.19 -3.05
N LEU A 22 -2.39 -25.05 -2.91
CA LEU A 22 -3.52 -24.68 -3.76
C LEU A 22 -3.10 -24.57 -5.24
N LEU A 23 -1.98 -23.95 -5.53
CA LEU A 23 -1.49 -23.77 -6.89
C LEU A 23 -0.95 -25.07 -7.49
N ALA A 24 -0.42 -25.98 -6.67
CA ALA A 24 0.13 -27.27 -7.12
C ALA A 24 -0.92 -28.21 -7.74
N ILE A 25 -2.22 -28.00 -7.44
CA ILE A 25 -3.31 -28.80 -8.05
C ILE A 25 -3.73 -28.27 -9.42
N THR A 26 -3.13 -27.18 -9.89
CA THR A 26 -3.40 -26.62 -11.22
C THR A 26 -2.32 -27.07 -12.22
N ASP A 27 -2.72 -27.40 -13.45
CA ASP A 27 -1.78 -27.89 -14.47
C ASP A 27 -0.97 -26.78 -15.15
N ASP A 28 -1.49 -25.55 -15.12
CA ASP A 28 -1.00 -24.40 -15.88
C ASP A 28 -0.23 -23.35 -15.04
N ILE A 29 -0.08 -23.58 -13.73
CA ILE A 29 0.65 -22.68 -12.83
C ILE A 29 1.80 -23.43 -12.16
N GLU A 30 2.94 -22.76 -12.00
CA GLU A 30 4.11 -23.30 -11.32
C GLU A 30 4.67 -22.27 -10.32
N VAL A 31 4.78 -22.67 -9.06
CA VAL A 31 5.45 -21.85 -8.04
C VAL A 31 6.96 -22.06 -8.18
N VAL A 32 7.67 -21.04 -8.69
CA VAL A 32 9.11 -21.09 -8.96
C VAL A 32 9.95 -20.53 -7.81
N GLY A 33 9.34 -19.87 -6.83
CA GLY A 33 10.05 -19.34 -5.68
C GLY A 33 9.12 -18.86 -4.56
N GLN A 34 9.70 -18.68 -3.39
CA GLN A 34 9.06 -18.11 -2.22
C GLN A 34 9.96 -17.03 -1.62
N ALA A 35 9.38 -16.05 -0.94
CA ALA A 35 10.05 -14.95 -0.24
C ALA A 35 9.34 -14.70 1.09
N ALA A 36 10.08 -14.36 2.14
CA ALA A 36 9.54 -14.04 3.45
C ALA A 36 9.48 -12.53 3.72
N ASP A 37 10.05 -11.72 2.84
CA ASP A 37 9.99 -10.26 2.89
C ASP A 37 10.08 -9.66 1.48
N GLY A 38 9.92 -8.32 1.40
CA GLY A 38 9.94 -7.62 0.11
C GLY A 38 11.30 -7.61 -0.57
N ARG A 39 12.42 -7.65 0.18
CA ARG A 39 13.76 -7.70 -0.40
C ARG A 39 14.00 -9.04 -1.09
N GLU A 40 13.68 -10.12 -0.41
CA GLU A 40 13.74 -11.46 -1.01
C GLU A 40 12.83 -11.58 -2.24
N ALA A 41 11.64 -10.93 -2.21
CA ALA A 41 10.73 -10.93 -3.33
C ALA A 41 11.31 -10.21 -4.57
N VAL A 42 11.92 -9.03 -4.40
CA VAL A 42 12.61 -8.31 -5.48
C VAL A 42 13.77 -9.14 -6.03
N ASP A 43 14.61 -9.74 -5.17
CA ASP A 43 15.73 -10.57 -5.58
C ASP A 43 15.27 -11.85 -6.29
N ALA A 44 14.16 -12.45 -5.86
CA ALA A 44 13.53 -13.57 -6.54
C ALA A 44 13.03 -13.17 -7.95
N CYS A 45 12.44 -11.99 -8.10
CA CYS A 45 12.04 -11.47 -9.42
C CYS A 45 13.23 -11.32 -10.37
N LYS A 46 14.34 -10.77 -9.88
CA LYS A 46 15.58 -10.61 -10.68
C LYS A 46 16.15 -11.94 -11.14
N ARG A 47 16.20 -12.91 -10.23
CA ARG A 47 16.83 -14.20 -10.47
C ARG A 47 15.97 -15.15 -11.28
N LEU A 48 14.67 -15.20 -10.96
CA LEU A 48 13.75 -16.22 -11.48
C LEU A 48 12.90 -15.72 -12.64
N ASP A 49 12.80 -14.39 -12.82
CA ASP A 49 11.99 -13.73 -13.84
C ASP A 49 10.57 -14.35 -13.93
N PRO A 50 9.78 -14.30 -12.81
CA PRO A 50 8.43 -14.88 -12.78
C PRO A 50 7.45 -14.03 -13.58
N ASP A 51 6.37 -14.66 -14.07
CA ASP A 51 5.29 -13.94 -14.74
C ASP A 51 4.43 -13.14 -13.76
N VAL A 52 4.17 -13.71 -12.56
CA VAL A 52 3.35 -13.11 -11.52
C VAL A 52 4.03 -13.24 -10.16
N VAL A 53 3.96 -12.20 -9.36
CA VAL A 53 4.36 -12.22 -7.94
C VAL A 53 3.11 -12.01 -7.09
N LEU A 54 2.79 -12.99 -6.28
CA LEU A 54 1.81 -12.83 -5.19
C LEU A 54 2.52 -12.12 -4.04
N MET A 55 2.04 -10.97 -3.63
CA MET A 55 2.74 -10.08 -2.71
C MET A 55 1.85 -9.69 -1.52
N ASP A 56 2.21 -10.08 -0.31
CA ASP A 56 1.60 -9.50 0.87
C ASP A 56 2.07 -8.05 1.08
N ILE A 57 1.22 -7.23 1.67
CA ILE A 57 1.53 -5.82 1.98
C ILE A 57 2.42 -5.73 3.23
N ALA A 58 2.02 -6.43 4.29
CA ALA A 58 2.61 -6.29 5.62
C ALA A 58 3.73 -7.32 5.84
N MET A 59 4.90 -7.03 5.30
CA MET A 59 6.09 -7.85 5.52
C MET A 59 7.17 -7.06 6.29
N PRO A 60 8.04 -7.75 7.07
CA PRO A 60 9.12 -7.10 7.79
C PRO A 60 10.17 -6.50 6.84
N GLY A 61 10.87 -5.47 7.29
CA GLY A 61 11.90 -4.80 6.49
C GLY A 61 11.32 -4.02 5.31
N LEU A 62 11.47 -4.52 4.09
CA LEU A 62 10.85 -3.94 2.90
C LEU A 62 9.41 -4.45 2.77
N GLY A 63 8.43 -3.56 2.91
CA GLY A 63 7.01 -3.90 2.76
C GLY A 63 6.63 -4.19 1.30
N GLY A 64 5.45 -4.81 1.10
CA GLY A 64 5.01 -5.21 -0.25
C GLY A 64 4.76 -4.03 -1.19
N ILE A 65 4.35 -2.87 -0.69
CA ILE A 65 4.18 -1.65 -1.49
C ILE A 65 5.52 -1.18 -2.04
N GLU A 66 6.51 -1.08 -1.16
CA GLU A 66 7.87 -0.65 -1.51
C GLU A 66 8.53 -1.65 -2.47
N ALA A 67 8.33 -2.95 -2.23
CA ALA A 67 8.80 -4.01 -3.12
C ALA A 67 8.16 -3.92 -4.53
N ALA A 68 6.85 -3.69 -4.62
CA ALA A 68 6.16 -3.50 -5.89
C ALA A 68 6.68 -2.28 -6.66
N LEU A 69 6.92 -1.16 -5.96
CA LEU A 69 7.53 0.03 -6.56
C LEU A 69 8.96 -0.23 -7.06
N GLU A 70 9.76 -1.00 -6.31
CA GLU A 70 11.14 -1.35 -6.69
C GLU A 70 11.15 -2.27 -7.91
N ILE A 71 10.28 -3.30 -7.97
CA ILE A 71 10.09 -4.18 -9.13
C ILE A 71 9.80 -3.36 -10.39
N ARG A 72 8.87 -2.39 -10.27
CA ARG A 72 8.53 -1.50 -11.39
C ARG A 72 9.67 -0.56 -11.78
N LYS A 73 10.34 0.06 -10.81
CA LYS A 73 11.46 1.01 -11.03
C LYS A 73 12.63 0.34 -11.76
N GLU A 74 12.88 -0.93 -11.46
CA GLU A 74 13.91 -1.72 -12.11
C GLU A 74 13.50 -2.28 -13.48
N GLY A 75 12.28 -2.02 -13.92
CA GLY A 75 11.78 -2.45 -15.23
C GLY A 75 11.59 -3.97 -15.34
N LEU A 76 11.43 -4.67 -14.20
CA LEU A 76 11.17 -6.10 -14.19
C LEU A 76 9.79 -6.38 -14.79
N ARG A 77 9.67 -7.44 -15.59
CA ARG A 77 8.42 -7.78 -16.29
C ARG A 77 7.35 -8.41 -15.41
N SER A 78 7.74 -8.85 -14.21
CA SER A 78 6.87 -9.54 -13.26
C SER A 78 5.66 -8.66 -12.89
N ARG A 79 4.46 -9.21 -13.01
CA ARG A 79 3.22 -8.54 -12.62
C ARG A 79 2.92 -8.78 -11.15
N VAL A 80 2.69 -7.72 -10.40
CA VAL A 80 2.43 -7.83 -8.97
C VAL A 80 0.93 -7.94 -8.73
N LEU A 81 0.53 -9.05 -8.10
CA LEU A 81 -0.81 -9.30 -7.59
C LEU A 81 -0.76 -9.27 -6.06
N ILE A 82 -1.37 -8.26 -5.48
CA ILE A 82 -1.42 -8.10 -4.03
C ILE A 82 -2.39 -9.11 -3.41
N LEU A 83 -1.96 -9.72 -2.30
CA LEU A 83 -2.77 -10.60 -1.47
C LEU A 83 -2.73 -10.09 -0.04
N SER A 84 -3.80 -9.46 0.46
CA SER A 84 -3.80 -8.71 1.71
C SER A 84 -5.00 -9.03 2.60
N GLN A 85 -4.83 -8.83 3.92
CA GLN A 85 -5.93 -8.82 4.89
C GLN A 85 -6.62 -7.45 4.99
N TYR A 86 -6.01 -6.40 4.43
CA TYR A 86 -6.47 -5.02 4.60
C TYR A 86 -7.43 -4.62 3.48
N GLU A 87 -8.54 -4.00 3.86
CA GLU A 87 -9.54 -3.40 2.95
C GLU A 87 -9.36 -1.87 2.86
N ASP A 88 -8.28 -1.33 3.45
CA ASP A 88 -8.08 0.11 3.58
C ASP A 88 -7.89 0.77 2.22
N ARG A 89 -8.77 1.72 1.94
CA ARG A 89 -8.85 2.48 0.68
C ARG A 89 -7.55 3.19 0.31
N GLU A 90 -6.80 3.65 1.30
CA GLU A 90 -5.55 4.37 1.07
C GLU A 90 -4.44 3.43 0.56
N TYR A 91 -4.37 2.20 1.08
CA TYR A 91 -3.45 1.19 0.54
C TYR A 91 -3.77 0.85 -0.92
N VAL A 92 -5.06 0.68 -1.23
CA VAL A 92 -5.53 0.38 -2.60
C VAL A 92 -5.10 1.49 -3.57
N ARG A 93 -5.32 2.75 -3.22
CA ARG A 93 -4.92 3.90 -4.05
C ARG A 93 -3.42 3.95 -4.30
N ARG A 94 -2.61 3.79 -3.24
CA ARG A 94 -1.14 3.78 -3.35
C ARG A 94 -0.65 2.65 -4.25
N LEU A 95 -1.25 1.46 -4.13
CA LEU A 95 -0.90 0.30 -4.95
C LEU A 95 -1.32 0.45 -6.41
N LEU A 96 -2.49 1.00 -6.69
CA LEU A 96 -2.90 1.31 -8.07
C LEU A 96 -1.97 2.34 -8.72
N LYS A 97 -1.56 3.38 -7.98
CA LYS A 97 -0.54 4.34 -8.43
C LYS A 97 0.83 3.68 -8.62
N ALA A 98 1.17 2.69 -7.80
CA ALA A 98 2.38 1.89 -7.97
C ALA A 98 2.34 0.98 -9.21
N GLY A 99 1.17 0.87 -9.87
CA GLY A 99 1.00 0.07 -11.10
C GLY A 99 0.96 -1.42 -10.85
N VAL A 100 0.43 -1.86 -9.70
CA VAL A 100 0.15 -3.28 -9.45
C VAL A 100 -0.92 -3.78 -10.43
N SER A 101 -0.84 -5.05 -10.78
CA SER A 101 -1.75 -5.68 -11.74
C SER A 101 -3.00 -6.28 -11.09
N GLY A 102 -3.08 -6.27 -9.76
CA GLY A 102 -4.28 -6.72 -9.07
C GLY A 102 -4.18 -6.64 -7.56
N TYR A 103 -5.35 -6.78 -6.92
CA TYR A 103 -5.53 -6.78 -5.47
C TYR A 103 -6.63 -7.76 -5.08
N ILE A 104 -6.30 -8.73 -4.24
CA ILE A 104 -7.23 -9.71 -3.69
C ILE A 104 -7.13 -9.72 -2.17
N LEU A 105 -8.27 -9.87 -1.52
CA LEU A 105 -8.30 -10.08 -0.07
C LEU A 105 -7.94 -11.54 0.26
N LYS A 106 -7.13 -11.76 1.31
CA LYS A 106 -6.74 -13.11 1.75
C LYS A 106 -7.95 -13.99 2.07
N LYS A 107 -9.07 -13.41 2.50
CA LYS A 107 -10.34 -14.15 2.74
C LYS A 107 -10.96 -14.73 1.46
N SER A 108 -10.77 -14.06 0.31
CA SER A 108 -11.30 -14.49 -1.00
C SER A 108 -10.33 -15.39 -1.77
N ALA A 109 -9.07 -15.53 -1.32
CA ALA A 109 -8.00 -16.19 -2.08
C ALA A 109 -8.31 -17.66 -2.40
N GLY A 110 -9.01 -18.39 -1.52
CA GLY A 110 -9.31 -19.80 -1.73
C GLY A 110 -10.09 -20.10 -3.02
N SER A 111 -10.99 -19.22 -3.44
CA SER A 111 -11.85 -19.39 -4.62
C SER A 111 -11.38 -18.59 -5.84
N GLU A 112 -10.72 -17.45 -5.64
CA GLU A 112 -10.49 -16.46 -6.70
C GLU A 112 -9.03 -16.40 -7.18
N LEU A 113 -8.08 -16.86 -6.36
CA LEU A 113 -6.65 -16.67 -6.60
C LEU A 113 -6.16 -17.23 -7.95
N VAL A 114 -6.58 -18.44 -8.29
CA VAL A 114 -6.17 -19.09 -9.55
C VAL A 114 -6.68 -18.30 -10.76
N GLY A 115 -7.93 -17.85 -10.71
CA GLY A 115 -8.55 -17.02 -11.75
C GLY A 115 -7.84 -15.68 -11.90
N ALA A 116 -7.48 -15.07 -10.79
CA ALA A 116 -6.77 -13.79 -10.76
C ALA A 116 -5.34 -13.89 -11.32
N ILE A 117 -4.59 -14.92 -10.95
CA ILE A 117 -3.24 -15.16 -11.52
C ILE A 117 -3.33 -15.26 -13.05
N ARG A 118 -4.28 -16.02 -13.56
CA ARG A 118 -4.50 -16.16 -15.01
C ARG A 118 -4.89 -14.85 -15.68
N ALA A 119 -5.76 -14.06 -15.04
CA ALA A 119 -6.19 -12.77 -15.57
C ALA A 119 -5.03 -11.75 -15.57
N VAL A 120 -4.29 -11.67 -14.46
CA VAL A 120 -3.10 -10.82 -14.35
C VAL A 120 -2.03 -11.22 -15.37
N HIS A 121 -1.77 -12.52 -15.53
CA HIS A 121 -0.81 -13.03 -16.54
C HIS A 121 -1.20 -12.59 -17.96
N ARG A 122 -2.49 -12.52 -18.29
CA ARG A 122 -2.97 -12.02 -19.61
C ARG A 122 -2.96 -10.49 -19.72
N GLY A 123 -2.52 -9.75 -18.72
CA GLY A 123 -2.46 -8.29 -18.72
C GLY A 123 -3.72 -7.60 -18.20
N GLY A 124 -4.67 -8.36 -17.63
CA GLY A 124 -5.84 -7.80 -16.98
C GLY A 124 -5.52 -7.17 -15.62
N LEU A 125 -6.35 -6.21 -15.20
CA LEU A 125 -6.38 -5.69 -13.84
C LEU A 125 -7.44 -6.47 -13.05
N VAL A 126 -7.06 -7.02 -11.89
CA VAL A 126 -7.97 -7.73 -10.99
C VAL A 126 -8.11 -6.95 -9.70
N LEU A 127 -9.33 -6.62 -9.33
CA LEU A 127 -9.65 -6.00 -8.04
C LEU A 127 -10.73 -6.82 -7.35
N ASP A 128 -10.52 -7.15 -6.08
CA ASP A 128 -11.58 -7.69 -5.24
C ASP A 128 -12.79 -6.74 -5.29
N PRO A 129 -14.04 -7.24 -5.33
CA PRO A 129 -15.24 -6.41 -5.43
C PRO A 129 -15.35 -5.35 -4.33
N GLU A 130 -14.92 -5.64 -3.11
CA GLU A 130 -14.90 -4.66 -2.01
C GLU A 130 -13.89 -3.55 -2.26
N VAL A 131 -12.72 -3.92 -2.76
CA VAL A 131 -11.63 -3.01 -3.15
C VAL A 131 -12.03 -2.17 -4.37
N ALA A 132 -12.66 -2.78 -5.36
CA ALA A 132 -13.14 -2.10 -6.56
C ALA A 132 -14.21 -1.05 -6.22
N ARG A 133 -15.14 -1.37 -5.32
CA ARG A 133 -16.16 -0.41 -4.84
C ARG A 133 -15.51 0.79 -4.17
N ALA A 134 -14.52 0.56 -3.29
CA ALA A 134 -13.76 1.63 -2.65
C ALA A 134 -13.04 2.53 -3.67
N ALA A 135 -12.45 1.94 -4.72
CA ALA A 135 -11.76 2.69 -5.77
C ALA A 135 -12.72 3.50 -6.65
N VAL A 136 -13.93 2.96 -6.95
CA VAL A 136 -14.96 3.65 -7.76
C VAL A 136 -15.62 4.78 -6.97
N GLU A 137 -15.88 4.61 -5.68
CA GLU A 137 -16.42 5.66 -4.82
C GLU A 137 -15.48 6.88 -4.76
N GLU A 138 -14.16 6.66 -4.84
CA GLU A 138 -13.16 7.74 -4.95
C GLU A 138 -13.02 8.33 -6.36
N ALA A 139 -13.24 7.52 -7.41
CA ALA A 139 -13.21 8.00 -8.79
C ALA A 139 -14.46 8.82 -9.17
N SER A 140 -15.54 8.67 -8.41
CA SER A 140 -16.69 9.57 -8.52
C SER A 140 -16.31 10.91 -7.90
N PRO A 141 -16.38 12.03 -8.65
CA PRO A 141 -16.12 13.33 -8.07
C PRO A 141 -17.20 13.62 -7.02
N SER A 142 -16.89 13.31 -5.77
CA SER A 142 -17.62 13.95 -4.68
C SER A 142 -17.41 15.45 -4.82
N PRO A 143 -18.45 16.27 -4.79
CA PRO A 143 -18.27 17.71 -4.76
C PRO A 143 -17.54 18.06 -3.43
N GLY A 144 -16.22 18.12 -3.45
CA GLY A 144 -15.37 18.43 -2.30
C GLY A 144 -14.29 17.42 -1.89
N GLY A 145 -14.14 16.24 -2.57
CA GLY A 145 -13.26 15.14 -2.14
C GLY A 145 -11.86 15.12 -2.73
N GLY A 146 -11.05 16.16 -2.52
CA GLY A 146 -9.59 16.04 -2.51
C GLY A 146 -9.14 15.32 -1.21
N ASP A 147 -7.97 14.70 -1.21
CA ASP A 147 -7.33 14.23 0.04
C ASP A 147 -7.37 15.40 1.05
N PRO A 148 -8.02 15.27 2.22
CA PRO A 148 -8.08 16.37 3.18
C PRO A 148 -6.70 16.95 3.48
N TYR A 149 -5.63 16.15 3.42
CA TYR A 149 -4.26 16.61 3.55
C TYR A 149 -3.83 17.54 2.40
N GLU A 150 -4.30 17.33 1.17
CA GLU A 150 -4.03 18.21 0.04
C GLU A 150 -4.77 19.56 0.13
N THR A 151 -5.79 19.66 0.98
CA THR A 151 -6.48 20.92 1.29
C THR A 151 -5.67 21.80 2.27
N LEU A 152 -4.63 21.23 2.90
CA LEU A 152 -3.75 21.96 3.78
C LEU A 152 -2.84 22.88 2.96
N THR A 153 -2.69 24.12 3.40
CA THR A 153 -1.67 25.03 2.89
C THR A 153 -0.27 24.51 3.26
N ASP A 154 0.78 24.98 2.57
CA ASP A 154 2.15 24.60 2.87
C ASP A 154 2.53 24.86 4.34
N ARG A 155 2.00 25.96 4.93
CA ARG A 155 2.22 26.28 6.34
C ARG A 155 1.50 25.31 7.27
N GLU A 156 0.28 24.90 6.95
CA GLU A 156 -0.46 23.90 7.70
C GLU A 156 0.21 22.53 7.61
N LYS A 157 0.74 22.14 6.44
CA LYS A 157 1.53 20.90 6.24
C LYS A 157 2.81 20.91 7.10
N GLN A 158 3.52 22.03 7.17
CA GLN A 158 4.70 22.18 8.01
C GLN A 158 4.36 22.06 9.50
N VAL A 159 3.31 22.75 9.97
CA VAL A 159 2.86 22.66 11.37
C VAL A 159 2.37 21.26 11.70
N PHE A 160 1.60 20.62 10.82
CA PHE A 160 1.14 19.24 10.97
C PHE A 160 2.32 18.29 11.20
N ARG A 161 3.35 18.36 10.36
CA ARG A 161 4.55 17.53 10.47
C ARG A 161 5.27 17.74 11.81
N LEU A 162 5.58 18.99 12.19
CA LEU A 162 6.28 19.27 13.43
C LEU A 162 5.53 18.82 14.68
N VAL A 163 4.21 19.03 14.71
CA VAL A 163 3.36 18.55 15.81
C VAL A 163 3.32 17.01 15.86
N ALA A 164 3.32 16.35 14.71
CA ALA A 164 3.38 14.90 14.61
C ALA A 164 4.74 14.34 15.07
N GLU A 165 5.84 15.01 14.77
CA GLU A 165 7.20 14.71 15.24
C GLU A 165 7.39 14.96 16.75
N GLY A 166 6.38 15.46 17.44
CA GLY A 166 6.42 15.63 18.90
C GLY A 166 6.68 17.07 19.35
N ARG A 167 6.89 18.03 18.45
CA ARG A 167 7.15 19.43 18.80
C ARG A 167 5.94 20.06 19.51
N SER A 168 6.23 20.93 20.46
CA SER A 168 5.25 21.82 21.06
C SER A 168 4.92 22.98 20.10
N ASN A 169 3.83 23.70 20.35
CA ASN A 169 3.47 24.87 19.56
C ASN A 169 4.56 25.95 19.58
N LYS A 170 5.32 26.05 20.70
CA LYS A 170 6.43 27.01 20.86
C LYS A 170 7.61 26.62 19.98
N GLU A 171 8.03 25.34 20.01
CA GLU A 171 9.12 24.81 19.18
C GLU A 171 8.77 24.87 17.69
N ALA A 172 7.53 24.53 17.32
CA ALA A 172 7.07 24.65 15.93
C ALA A 172 7.06 26.12 15.46
N ALA A 173 6.65 27.05 16.32
CA ALA A 173 6.68 28.48 16.01
C ALA A 173 8.11 29.00 15.80
N GLU A 174 9.04 28.60 16.66
CA GLU A 174 10.46 28.97 16.58
C GLU A 174 11.11 28.42 15.30
N GLU A 175 10.88 27.13 14.99
CA GLU A 175 11.43 26.47 13.79
C GLU A 175 10.89 27.06 12.49
N LEU A 176 9.63 27.51 12.49
CA LEU A 176 8.97 28.11 11.32
C LEU A 176 9.14 29.64 11.23
N GLY A 177 9.75 30.29 12.23
CA GLY A 177 9.92 31.75 12.26
C GLY A 177 8.58 32.50 12.36
N ILE A 178 7.60 32.00 13.09
CA ILE A 178 6.28 32.60 13.27
C ILE A 178 5.94 32.77 14.75
N SER A 179 4.87 33.53 15.07
CA SER A 179 4.41 33.64 16.45
C SER A 179 3.79 32.34 16.95
N VAL A 180 3.87 32.07 18.27
CA VAL A 180 3.21 30.93 18.89
C VAL A 180 1.70 30.95 18.63
N LYS A 181 1.09 32.13 18.64
CA LYS A 181 -0.34 32.32 18.32
C LYS A 181 -0.65 31.89 16.89
N THR A 182 0.23 32.21 15.94
CA THR A 182 0.09 31.82 14.52
C THR A 182 0.23 30.30 14.37
N ALA A 183 1.20 29.68 15.05
CA ALA A 183 1.38 28.22 15.01
C ALA A 183 0.15 27.49 15.62
N MET A 184 -0.42 28.01 16.70
CA MET A 184 -1.67 27.46 17.28
C MET A 184 -2.84 27.55 16.30
N SER A 185 -3.02 28.70 15.64
CA SER A 185 -4.08 28.90 14.64
C SER A 185 -3.94 27.91 13.47
N HIS A 186 -2.72 27.74 12.94
CA HIS A 186 -2.49 26.75 11.89
C HIS A 186 -2.80 25.32 12.36
N ARG A 187 -2.41 24.97 13.59
CA ARG A 187 -2.75 23.67 14.17
C ARG A 187 -4.26 23.46 14.29
N GLU A 188 -5.00 24.47 14.75
CA GLU A 188 -6.48 24.39 14.83
C GLU A 188 -7.10 24.18 13.44
N HIS A 189 -6.64 24.90 12.43
CA HIS A 189 -7.11 24.70 11.05
C HIS A 189 -6.78 23.30 10.52
N VAL A 190 -5.58 22.78 10.82
CA VAL A 190 -5.20 21.40 10.49
C VAL A 190 -6.15 20.39 11.12
N MET A 191 -6.38 20.51 12.44
CA MET A 191 -7.28 19.63 13.19
C MET A 191 -8.69 19.66 12.60
N GLN A 192 -9.20 20.86 12.26
CA GLN A 192 -10.51 21.05 11.67
C GLN A 192 -10.61 20.47 10.24
N LYS A 193 -9.63 20.75 9.37
CA LYS A 193 -9.63 20.29 7.97
C LYS A 193 -9.50 18.78 7.84
N LEU A 194 -8.75 18.15 8.76
CA LEU A 194 -8.53 16.70 8.80
C LEU A 194 -9.49 15.94 9.71
N ASP A 195 -10.47 16.65 10.32
CA ASP A 195 -11.43 16.09 11.29
C ASP A 195 -10.76 15.32 12.44
N LEU A 196 -9.71 15.90 13.02
CA LEU A 196 -8.92 15.33 14.10
C LEU A 196 -9.25 16.04 15.43
N HIS A 197 -9.45 15.26 16.50
CA HIS A 197 -9.93 15.79 17.79
C HIS A 197 -8.85 15.88 18.87
N ASN A 198 -7.73 15.16 18.68
CA ASN A 198 -6.64 15.16 19.66
C ASN A 198 -5.29 14.87 18.99
N ARG A 199 -4.18 15.09 19.76
CA ARG A 199 -2.82 14.89 19.27
C ARG A 199 -2.52 13.44 18.87
N THR A 200 -3.11 12.48 19.56
CA THR A 200 -2.90 11.06 19.28
C THR A 200 -3.45 10.71 17.89
N GLU A 201 -4.62 11.22 17.54
CA GLU A 201 -5.20 11.07 16.22
C GLU A 201 -4.33 11.74 15.14
N LEU A 202 -3.81 12.94 15.41
CA LEU A 202 -2.91 13.63 14.50
C LEU A 202 -1.64 12.81 14.22
N VAL A 203 -1.01 12.25 15.27
CA VAL A 203 0.19 11.40 15.11
C VAL A 203 -0.13 10.13 14.31
N LYS A 204 -1.24 9.45 14.64
CA LYS A 204 -1.70 8.27 13.88
C LYS A 204 -1.95 8.62 12.40
N HIS A 205 -2.58 9.75 12.14
CA HIS A 205 -2.86 10.22 10.79
C HIS A 205 -1.58 10.55 10.02
N ALA A 206 -0.60 11.20 10.67
CA ALA A 206 0.71 11.50 10.07
C ALA A 206 1.53 10.24 9.74
N LEU A 207 1.46 9.22 10.60
CA LEU A 207 2.05 7.89 10.35
C LEU A 207 1.37 7.23 9.16
N LYS A 208 0.04 7.25 9.11
CA LYS A 208 -0.76 6.69 8.03
C LYS A 208 -0.42 7.35 6.67
N LEU A 209 -0.21 8.67 6.65
CA LEU A 209 0.19 9.42 5.46
C LEU A 209 1.69 9.27 5.11
N GLY A 210 2.48 8.63 5.98
CA GLY A 210 3.94 8.51 5.79
C GLY A 210 4.67 9.86 5.92
N VAL A 211 4.05 10.87 6.55
CA VAL A 211 4.64 12.19 6.81
C VAL A 211 5.71 12.09 7.89
N ILE A 212 5.53 11.17 8.84
CA ILE A 212 6.53 10.80 9.85
C ILE A 212 6.74 9.29 9.86
N LYS A 213 7.91 8.86 10.35
CA LYS A 213 8.26 7.43 10.56
C LYS A 213 8.56 7.22 12.03
N ILE A 214 8.24 6.04 12.56
CA ILE A 214 8.69 5.56 13.88
C ILE A 214 10.02 4.84 13.69
#